data_bb662037bfea835c200bb83a03761924
#
_entry.id   bb662037bfea835c200bb83a03761924
#
_cell.length_a   1.000
_cell.length_b   1.000
_cell.length_c   1.000
_cell.angle_alpha   90.00
_cell.angle_beta   90.00
_cell.angle_gamma   90.00
#
_symmetry.space_group_name_H-M   'P 1'
#
loop_
_entity.id
_entity.type
_entity.pdbx_description
1 polymer ?
#
loop_
_entity_poly.entity_id
_entity_poly.type
_entity_poly.pdbx_seq_one_letter_code
_entity_poly.pdbx_strand_id
1 'polypeptide(L)'
;MYRHDGAVWCVSWAHPKFGTILASSSYDGRIFIWREQNGQWQRIYEFTLHTASVNLIAWSPPEPGCHLAAASSDGSVSVITFLDNAFSHQIFPAHGLGVNSVSWSPSLAPGQLTSAQAPGSPPAPLRRFATGGSDNQVKLWDYNPQTQSYDNMCVLSGHVDWVRDVAWSPTPLNKSYIASASQDKTVRIWTCPASADMGNASNWTSTELKFDAVIWRVSWSLSGNVLAVSGGDNRVSLWKESLKGGWDCVKTIEE
;
A
#
# COMPACT_ATOMS: atom_id res chain seq x y z
N MET A 1 -5.56 26.90 15.95
CA MET A 1 -4.56 26.45 14.98
C MET A 1 -4.63 24.93 14.95
N TYR A 2 -5.03 24.34 13.82
CA TYR A 2 -5.17 22.88 13.74
C TYR A 2 -3.77 22.27 13.51
N ARG A 3 -3.25 21.48 14.45
CA ARG A 3 -1.98 20.76 14.35
C ARG A 3 -2.10 19.41 15.01
N HIS A 4 -1.25 18.48 14.62
CA HIS A 4 -1.04 17.24 15.36
C HIS A 4 -0.34 17.51 16.71
N ASP A 5 -0.67 16.70 17.71
CA ASP A 5 -0.04 16.77 19.03
C ASP A 5 1.24 15.94 19.11
N GLY A 6 1.55 15.16 18.07
CA GLY A 6 2.73 14.31 17.94
C GLY A 6 3.43 14.48 16.59
N ALA A 7 4.50 13.73 16.40
CA ALA A 7 5.26 13.69 15.15
C ALA A 7 4.35 13.24 13.99
N VAL A 8 4.43 13.93 12.85
CA VAL A 8 3.75 13.53 11.61
C VAL A 8 4.65 12.56 10.86
N TRP A 9 4.16 11.33 10.68
CA TRP A 9 4.93 10.26 10.02
C TRP A 9 4.74 10.23 8.51
N CYS A 10 3.54 10.52 8.05
CA CYS A 10 3.22 10.44 6.63
C CYS A 10 2.29 11.56 6.20
N VAL A 11 2.52 12.05 4.98
CA VAL A 11 1.60 12.91 4.24
C VAL A 11 1.37 12.30 2.86
N SER A 12 0.15 12.39 2.34
CA SER A 12 -0.21 11.80 1.06
C SER A 12 -1.26 12.64 0.34
N TRP A 13 -1.02 12.89 -0.94
CA TRP A 13 -1.97 13.58 -1.81
C TRP A 13 -3.02 12.62 -2.35
N ALA A 14 -4.27 13.04 -2.31
CA ALA A 14 -5.33 12.37 -3.06
C ALA A 14 -5.15 12.59 -4.58
N HIS A 15 -5.77 11.73 -5.38
CA HIS A 15 -5.75 11.91 -6.83
C HIS A 15 -6.41 13.26 -7.21
N PRO A 16 -5.83 14.03 -8.15
CA PRO A 16 -6.30 15.38 -8.52
C PRO A 16 -7.77 15.47 -8.92
N LYS A 17 -8.35 14.36 -9.42
CA LYS A 17 -9.79 14.23 -9.73
C LYS A 17 -10.70 14.60 -8.55
N PHE A 18 -10.23 14.45 -7.31
CA PHE A 18 -10.99 14.77 -6.10
C PHE A 18 -10.76 16.19 -5.58
N GLY A 19 -9.93 16.96 -6.29
CA GLY A 19 -9.50 18.30 -5.90
C GLY A 19 -8.19 18.30 -5.12
N THR A 20 -7.80 19.46 -4.60
CA THR A 20 -6.55 19.64 -3.84
C THR A 20 -6.75 19.16 -2.40
N ILE A 21 -6.57 17.86 -2.19
CA ILE A 21 -6.77 17.17 -0.91
C ILE A 21 -5.47 16.50 -0.46
N LEU A 22 -5.08 16.75 0.78
CA LEU A 22 -3.94 16.16 1.46
C LEU A 22 -4.41 15.40 2.70
N ALA A 23 -3.80 14.28 3.02
CA ALA A 23 -3.94 13.62 4.30
C ALA A 23 -2.62 13.62 5.06
N SER A 24 -2.69 13.69 6.39
CA SER A 24 -1.55 13.55 7.31
C SER A 24 -1.85 12.55 8.41
N SER A 25 -0.88 11.73 8.78
CA SER A 25 -0.96 10.80 9.90
C SER A 25 0.15 11.04 10.92
N SER A 26 -0.13 10.73 12.18
CA SER A 26 0.74 11.11 13.28
C SER A 26 0.89 10.03 14.35
N TYR A 27 1.96 10.17 15.11
CA TYR A 27 2.21 9.45 16.35
C TYR A 27 1.08 9.59 17.37
N ASP A 28 0.30 10.70 17.31
CA ASP A 28 -0.83 10.97 18.19
C ASP A 28 -2.06 10.08 17.94
N GLY A 29 -1.99 9.15 16.98
CA GLY A 29 -3.08 8.25 16.61
C GLY A 29 -4.13 8.88 15.71
N ARG A 30 -3.93 10.12 15.27
CA ARG A 30 -4.90 10.86 14.46
C ARG A 30 -4.53 10.91 12.99
N ILE A 31 -5.56 11.03 12.16
CA ILE A 31 -5.45 11.32 10.73
C ILE A 31 -6.25 12.58 10.46
N PHE A 32 -5.62 13.55 9.81
CA PHE A 32 -6.28 14.76 9.34
C PHE A 32 -6.38 14.74 7.83
N ILE A 33 -7.53 15.17 7.30
CA ILE A 33 -7.72 15.40 5.87
C ILE A 33 -7.91 16.90 5.67
N TRP A 34 -7.14 17.44 4.75
CA TRP A 34 -7.03 18.86 4.45
C TRP A 34 -7.48 19.12 3.02
N ARG A 35 -8.17 20.21 2.81
CA ARG A 35 -8.53 20.72 1.48
C ARG A 35 -8.05 22.15 1.33
N GLU A 36 -7.47 22.46 0.19
CA GLU A 36 -7.15 23.83 -0.21
C GLU A 36 -8.38 24.43 -0.88
N GLN A 37 -8.79 25.63 -0.44
CA GLN A 37 -9.85 26.43 -1.02
C GLN A 37 -9.45 27.90 -0.99
N ASN A 38 -9.42 28.56 -2.15
CA ASN A 38 -9.09 29.99 -2.29
C ASN A 38 -7.72 30.38 -1.67
N GLY A 39 -6.72 29.53 -1.82
CA GLY A 39 -5.38 29.73 -1.26
C GLY A 39 -5.26 29.46 0.24
N GLN A 40 -6.30 28.91 0.87
CA GLN A 40 -6.27 28.58 2.29
C GLN A 40 -6.49 27.09 2.53
N TRP A 41 -5.69 26.51 3.42
CA TRP A 41 -5.82 25.12 3.86
C TRP A 41 -6.79 25.02 5.03
N GLN A 42 -7.79 24.15 4.88
CA GLN A 42 -8.77 23.85 5.92
C GLN A 42 -8.76 22.36 6.24
N ARG A 43 -8.80 22.00 7.53
CA ARG A 43 -9.03 20.63 7.95
C ARG A 43 -10.51 20.32 7.76
N ILE A 44 -10.81 19.39 6.83
CA ILE A 44 -12.18 18.98 6.50
C ILE A 44 -12.62 17.71 7.22
N TYR A 45 -11.67 16.93 7.75
CA TYR A 45 -11.96 15.72 8.52
C TYR A 45 -10.85 15.42 9.53
N GLU A 46 -11.25 14.83 10.65
CA GLU A 46 -10.37 14.30 11.68
C GLU A 46 -10.84 12.89 12.07
N PHE A 47 -9.93 11.91 11.99
CA PHE A 47 -10.13 10.54 12.44
C PHE A 47 -9.32 10.30 13.72
N THR A 48 -9.98 9.75 14.77
CA THR A 48 -9.40 9.66 16.14
C THR A 48 -9.58 8.29 16.78
N LEU A 49 -9.91 7.26 16.00
CA LEU A 49 -10.26 5.94 16.56
C LEU A 49 -9.05 5.02 16.72
N HIS A 50 -7.87 5.36 16.18
CA HIS A 50 -6.66 4.61 16.48
C HIS A 50 -6.15 4.90 17.88
N THR A 51 -5.74 3.84 18.58
CA THR A 51 -5.26 3.92 19.97
C THR A 51 -3.74 4.03 20.07
N ALA A 52 -3.04 3.96 18.93
CA ALA A 52 -1.59 4.11 18.83
C ALA A 52 -1.20 4.85 17.54
N SER A 53 0.10 5.05 17.34
CA SER A 53 0.66 5.75 16.18
C SER A 53 0.07 5.27 14.85
N VAL A 54 -0.30 6.22 13.96
CA VAL A 54 -0.63 5.93 12.57
C VAL A 54 0.62 6.12 11.72
N ASN A 55 1.19 5.01 11.27
CA ASN A 55 2.54 4.94 10.69
C ASN A 55 2.58 5.33 9.21
N LEU A 56 1.58 4.90 8.45
CA LEU A 56 1.49 5.17 7.01
C LEU A 56 0.04 5.33 6.56
N ILE A 57 -0.17 6.20 5.58
CA ILE A 57 -1.45 6.39 4.91
C ILE A 57 -1.26 6.35 3.40
N ALA A 58 -2.24 5.81 2.68
CA ALA A 58 -2.22 5.75 1.22
C ALA A 58 -3.63 5.96 0.65
N TRP A 59 -3.75 6.82 -0.36
CA TRP A 59 -4.97 6.99 -1.13
C TRP A 59 -5.12 5.88 -2.16
N SER A 60 -6.36 5.44 -2.38
CA SER A 60 -6.70 4.50 -3.46
C SER A 60 -6.44 5.08 -4.85
N PRO A 61 -6.26 4.23 -5.88
CA PRO A 61 -6.49 4.65 -7.25
C PRO A 61 -7.85 5.35 -7.39
N PRO A 62 -8.02 6.23 -8.39
CA PRO A 62 -9.23 7.07 -8.47
C PRO A 62 -10.50 6.35 -8.93
N GLU A 63 -10.38 5.18 -9.58
CA GLU A 63 -11.52 4.50 -10.20
C GLU A 63 -12.53 3.95 -9.18
N PRO A 64 -12.10 3.26 -8.08
CA PRO A 64 -13.03 2.76 -7.08
C PRO A 64 -13.64 3.85 -6.18
N GLY A 65 -13.15 5.08 -6.25
CA GLY A 65 -13.60 6.19 -5.41
C GLY A 65 -12.51 6.78 -4.53
N CYS A 66 -12.88 7.71 -3.68
CA CYS A 66 -11.97 8.41 -2.79
C CYS A 66 -11.86 7.65 -1.46
N HIS A 67 -10.85 6.78 -1.35
CA HIS A 67 -10.60 5.99 -0.15
C HIS A 67 -9.18 6.23 0.36
N LEU A 68 -9.02 6.41 1.66
CA LEU A 68 -7.74 6.52 2.35
C LEU A 68 -7.57 5.34 3.30
N ALA A 69 -6.58 4.50 3.05
CA ALA A 69 -6.21 3.44 3.99
C ALA A 69 -5.11 3.92 4.93
N ALA A 70 -5.15 3.48 6.17
CA ALA A 70 -4.17 3.86 7.19
C ALA A 70 -3.73 2.64 8.02
N ALA A 71 -2.44 2.55 8.27
CA ALA A 71 -1.77 1.51 9.04
C ALA A 71 -1.39 2.02 10.42
N SER A 72 -1.84 1.35 11.48
CA SER A 72 -1.57 1.77 12.85
C SER A 72 -0.81 0.75 13.68
N SER A 73 0.00 1.26 14.60
CA SER A 73 0.71 0.45 15.60
C SER A 73 -0.23 -0.25 16.59
N ASP A 74 -1.53 0.08 16.61
CA ASP A 74 -2.53 -0.66 17.39
C ASP A 74 -2.92 -2.01 16.77
N GLY A 75 -2.34 -2.38 15.63
CA GLY A 75 -2.61 -3.62 14.91
C GLY A 75 -3.79 -3.53 13.94
N SER A 76 -4.47 -2.38 13.88
CA SER A 76 -5.64 -2.18 13.03
C SER A 76 -5.30 -1.40 11.77
N VAL A 77 -6.12 -1.61 10.75
CA VAL A 77 -6.20 -0.78 9.55
C VAL A 77 -7.53 -0.03 9.56
N SER A 78 -7.50 1.24 9.22
CA SER A 78 -8.71 2.01 8.93
C SER A 78 -8.78 2.36 7.45
N VAL A 79 -10.00 2.35 6.88
CA VAL A 79 -10.28 2.85 5.54
C VAL A 79 -11.33 3.95 5.67
N ILE A 80 -10.94 5.17 5.32
CA ILE A 80 -11.80 6.35 5.32
C ILE A 80 -12.28 6.58 3.89
N THR A 81 -13.58 6.70 3.70
CA THR A 81 -14.24 6.89 2.41
C THR A 81 -14.92 8.25 2.37
N PHE A 82 -14.67 9.01 1.30
CA PHE A 82 -15.39 10.23 1.01
C PHE A 82 -16.34 10.00 -0.18
N LEU A 83 -17.63 10.07 0.09
CA LEU A 83 -18.70 9.88 -0.89
C LEU A 83 -19.85 10.82 -0.56
N ASP A 84 -20.47 11.43 -1.58
CA ASP A 84 -21.66 12.30 -1.46
C ASP A 84 -21.49 13.40 -0.40
N ASN A 85 -20.33 14.05 -0.37
CA ASN A 85 -19.94 15.06 0.61
C ASN A 85 -19.94 14.60 2.08
N ALA A 86 -19.92 13.30 2.32
CA ALA A 86 -19.84 12.71 3.64
C ALA A 86 -18.61 11.82 3.80
N PHE A 87 -18.05 11.79 5.02
CA PHE A 87 -17.01 10.85 5.39
C PHE A 87 -17.63 9.67 6.12
N SER A 88 -17.23 8.48 5.72
CA SER A 88 -17.47 7.24 6.44
C SER A 88 -16.15 6.52 6.68
N HIS A 89 -16.11 5.59 7.61
CA HIS A 89 -14.90 4.84 7.89
C HIS A 89 -15.22 3.41 8.30
N GLN A 90 -14.24 2.56 8.10
CA GLN A 90 -14.16 1.20 8.63
C GLN A 90 -12.84 1.05 9.36
N ILE A 91 -12.84 0.36 10.47
CA ILE A 91 -11.63 -0.02 11.21
C ILE A 91 -11.72 -1.51 11.55
N PHE A 92 -10.65 -2.23 11.34
CA PHE A 92 -10.62 -3.67 11.60
C PHE A 92 -9.21 -4.14 12.01
N PRO A 93 -9.10 -5.19 12.84
CA PRO A 93 -7.83 -5.78 13.22
C PRO A 93 -7.19 -6.44 12.00
N ALA A 94 -5.95 -6.05 11.69
CA ALA A 94 -5.22 -6.53 10.53
C ALA A 94 -4.05 -7.43 10.90
N HIS A 95 -3.24 -7.05 11.88
CA HIS A 95 -2.07 -7.80 12.31
C HIS A 95 -2.10 -8.00 13.83
N GLY A 96 -1.59 -9.13 14.31
CA GLY A 96 -1.54 -9.44 15.74
C GLY A 96 -0.62 -8.53 16.55
N LEU A 97 0.34 -7.90 15.87
CA LEU A 97 1.17 -6.80 16.37
C LEU A 97 0.89 -5.54 15.53
N GLY A 98 1.70 -4.51 15.57
CA GLY A 98 1.45 -3.28 14.82
C GLY A 98 1.43 -3.45 13.29
N VAL A 99 0.68 -2.60 12.60
CA VAL A 99 0.72 -2.43 11.13
C VAL A 99 1.67 -1.27 10.81
N ASN A 100 2.67 -1.54 9.98
CA ASN A 100 3.72 -0.56 9.66
C ASN A 100 3.44 0.17 8.34
N SER A 101 2.83 -0.52 7.37
CA SER A 101 2.62 0.04 6.04
C SER A 101 1.38 -0.49 5.35
N VAL A 102 0.91 0.27 4.35
CA VAL A 102 -0.23 -0.08 3.49
C VAL A 102 0.01 0.41 2.07
N SER A 103 -0.36 -0.39 1.07
CA SER A 103 -0.24 -0.04 -0.34
C SER A 103 -1.42 -0.57 -1.14
N TRP A 104 -2.10 0.29 -1.88
CA TRP A 104 -3.21 -0.10 -2.74
C TRP A 104 -2.72 -0.85 -3.98
N SER A 105 -3.53 -1.82 -4.45
CA SER A 105 -3.37 -2.43 -5.75
C SER A 105 -3.84 -1.50 -6.87
N PRO A 106 -3.45 -1.76 -8.13
CA PRO A 106 -4.17 -1.21 -9.27
C PRO A 106 -5.67 -1.53 -9.18
N SER A 107 -6.50 -0.63 -9.69
CA SER A 107 -7.96 -0.80 -9.76
C SER A 107 -8.42 -1.82 -10.81
N LEU A 108 -7.54 -2.17 -11.74
CA LEU A 108 -7.77 -3.18 -12.78
C LEU A 108 -7.14 -4.52 -12.39
N ALA A 109 -7.84 -5.62 -12.68
CA ALA A 109 -7.27 -6.94 -12.50
C ALA A 109 -6.05 -7.16 -13.43
N PRO A 110 -5.03 -7.90 -13.00
CA PRO A 110 -3.91 -8.25 -13.85
C PRO A 110 -4.38 -8.94 -15.13
N GLY A 111 -3.77 -8.59 -16.28
CA GLY A 111 -4.12 -9.15 -17.60
C GLY A 111 -5.36 -8.54 -18.24
N GLN A 112 -6.11 -7.69 -17.55
CA GLN A 112 -7.37 -7.13 -18.06
C GLN A 112 -7.17 -6.20 -19.26
N LEU A 113 -6.03 -5.49 -19.34
CA LEU A 113 -5.68 -4.65 -20.47
C LEU A 113 -5.26 -5.45 -21.71
N THR A 114 -4.85 -6.71 -21.55
CA THR A 114 -4.33 -7.56 -22.62
C THR A 114 -5.32 -8.62 -23.09
N SER A 115 -6.41 -8.82 -22.33
CA SER A 115 -7.50 -9.73 -22.73
C SER A 115 -8.45 -9.01 -23.68
N ALA A 116 -8.79 -9.67 -24.79
CA ALA A 116 -9.87 -9.21 -25.66
C ALA A 116 -11.19 -9.26 -24.88
N GLN A 117 -11.66 -8.11 -24.43
CA GLN A 117 -12.93 -8.02 -23.72
C GLN A 117 -14.09 -8.23 -24.70
N ALA A 118 -15.02 -9.12 -24.33
CA ALA A 118 -16.32 -9.18 -24.97
C ALA A 118 -17.03 -7.81 -24.81
N PRO A 119 -17.80 -7.35 -25.81
CA PRO A 119 -18.57 -6.11 -25.68
C PRO A 119 -19.54 -6.24 -24.50
N GLY A 120 -19.27 -5.53 -23.42
CA GLY A 120 -20.04 -5.52 -22.17
C GLY A 120 -19.63 -4.35 -21.29
N SER A 121 -20.33 -4.14 -20.19
CA SER A 121 -19.98 -3.11 -19.21
C SER A 121 -18.56 -3.31 -18.67
N PRO A 122 -17.77 -2.25 -18.48
CA PRO A 122 -16.45 -2.38 -17.88
C PRO A 122 -16.57 -3.06 -16.51
N PRO A 123 -15.62 -3.94 -16.14
CA PRO A 123 -15.65 -4.61 -14.85
C PRO A 123 -15.55 -3.59 -13.73
N ALA A 124 -16.18 -3.90 -12.60
CA ALA A 124 -16.12 -3.05 -11.43
C ALA A 124 -14.66 -2.87 -10.97
N PRO A 125 -14.22 -1.65 -10.63
CA PRO A 125 -12.88 -1.40 -10.18
C PRO A 125 -12.60 -2.13 -8.85
N LEU A 126 -11.43 -2.73 -8.73
CA LEU A 126 -11.00 -3.46 -7.54
C LEU A 126 -10.68 -2.50 -6.40
N ARG A 127 -11.02 -2.93 -5.18
CA ARG A 127 -10.66 -2.25 -3.92
C ARG A 127 -9.80 -3.19 -3.09
N ARG A 128 -8.53 -3.30 -3.46
CA ARG A 128 -7.55 -4.19 -2.80
C ARG A 128 -6.36 -3.42 -2.31
N PHE A 129 -5.76 -3.89 -1.23
CA PHE A 129 -4.50 -3.36 -0.74
C PHE A 129 -3.71 -4.43 0.01
N ALA A 130 -2.40 -4.18 0.15
CA ALA A 130 -1.49 -4.97 0.95
C ALA A 130 -1.13 -4.21 2.22
N THR A 131 -0.88 -4.95 3.31
CA THR A 131 -0.35 -4.41 4.56
C THR A 131 0.87 -5.18 5.00
N GLY A 132 1.84 -4.49 5.61
CA GLY A 132 3.01 -5.07 6.25
C GLY A 132 2.97 -4.87 7.75
N GLY A 133 3.18 -5.94 8.51
CA GLY A 133 3.05 -5.94 9.96
C GLY A 133 4.31 -6.28 10.73
N SER A 134 4.30 -5.94 12.01
CA SER A 134 5.32 -6.34 12.98
C SER A 134 5.20 -7.83 13.37
N ASP A 135 4.22 -8.55 12.86
CA ASP A 135 4.06 -10.00 12.92
C ASP A 135 4.80 -10.73 11.79
N ASN A 136 5.68 -10.03 11.05
CA ASN A 136 6.52 -10.54 9.96
C ASN A 136 5.73 -10.96 8.71
N GLN A 137 4.45 -10.61 8.62
CA GLN A 137 3.57 -11.00 7.54
C GLN A 137 3.25 -9.84 6.61
N VAL A 138 2.99 -10.19 5.35
CA VAL A 138 2.29 -9.33 4.40
C VAL A 138 0.89 -9.92 4.21
N LYS A 139 -0.15 -9.10 4.40
CA LYS A 139 -1.53 -9.52 4.23
C LYS A 139 -2.21 -8.75 3.12
N LEU A 140 -3.02 -9.45 2.34
CA LEU A 140 -3.79 -8.89 1.24
C LEU A 140 -5.25 -8.81 1.63
N TRP A 141 -5.88 -7.68 1.31
CA TRP A 141 -7.25 -7.36 1.67
C TRP A 141 -8.06 -7.05 0.43
N ASP A 142 -9.26 -7.58 0.33
CA ASP A 142 -10.21 -7.32 -0.75
C ASP A 142 -11.53 -6.82 -0.17
N TYR A 143 -12.12 -5.83 -0.83
CA TYR A 143 -13.42 -5.31 -0.42
C TYR A 143 -14.54 -6.24 -0.87
N ASN A 144 -15.33 -6.70 0.08
CA ASN A 144 -16.51 -7.52 -0.15
C ASN A 144 -17.77 -6.61 -0.18
N PRO A 145 -18.42 -6.43 -1.34
CA PRO A 145 -19.56 -5.56 -1.46
C PRO A 145 -20.82 -6.10 -0.76
N GLN A 146 -20.92 -7.42 -0.50
CA GLN A 146 -22.06 -8.02 0.18
C GLN A 146 -22.04 -7.72 1.68
N THR A 147 -20.87 -7.82 2.30
CA THR A 147 -20.66 -7.53 3.73
C THR A 147 -20.29 -6.08 3.98
N GLN A 148 -19.97 -5.33 2.90
CA GLN A 148 -19.44 -3.98 2.96
C GLN A 148 -18.20 -3.85 3.85
N SER A 149 -17.34 -4.88 3.88
CA SER A 149 -16.13 -4.96 4.69
C SER A 149 -14.91 -5.37 3.88
N TYR A 150 -13.73 -5.22 4.47
CA TYR A 150 -12.49 -5.75 3.90
C TYR A 150 -12.19 -7.11 4.52
N ASP A 151 -12.12 -8.13 3.68
CA ASP A 151 -11.81 -9.49 4.09
C ASP A 151 -10.33 -9.79 3.81
N ASN A 152 -9.69 -10.57 4.72
CA ASN A 152 -8.34 -11.05 4.46
C ASN A 152 -8.38 -12.07 3.33
N MET A 153 -7.78 -11.71 2.19
CA MET A 153 -7.77 -12.53 0.99
C MET A 153 -6.61 -13.54 1.01
N CYS A 154 -5.44 -13.11 1.47
CA CYS A 154 -4.21 -13.90 1.42
C CYS A 154 -3.20 -13.44 2.48
N VAL A 155 -2.41 -14.36 3.01
CA VAL A 155 -1.27 -14.11 3.90
C VAL A 155 -0.01 -14.62 3.24
N LEU A 156 0.96 -13.72 3.00
CA LEU A 156 2.26 -14.02 2.44
C LEU A 156 3.29 -14.06 3.58
N SER A 157 3.81 -15.25 3.84
CA SER A 157 4.78 -15.50 4.91
C SER A 157 6.14 -15.81 4.32
N GLY A 158 7.19 -15.26 4.93
CA GLY A 158 8.56 -15.48 4.47
C GLY A 158 9.61 -14.61 5.17
N HIS A 159 9.23 -13.39 5.59
CA HIS A 159 10.10 -12.58 6.44
C HIS A 159 10.23 -13.19 7.85
N VAL A 160 11.37 -12.99 8.47
CA VAL A 160 11.68 -13.50 9.81
C VAL A 160 11.75 -12.38 10.86
N ASP A 161 11.55 -11.14 10.45
CA ASP A 161 11.45 -9.95 11.31
C ASP A 161 10.44 -8.97 10.71
N TRP A 162 10.16 -7.87 11.38
CA TRP A 162 9.12 -6.90 11.06
C TRP A 162 9.16 -6.47 9.59
N VAL A 163 8.02 -6.55 8.94
CA VAL A 163 7.82 -5.92 7.63
C VAL A 163 7.67 -4.42 7.85
N ARG A 164 8.61 -3.64 7.34
CA ARG A 164 8.67 -2.18 7.50
C ARG A 164 7.86 -1.44 6.47
N ASP A 165 7.89 -1.95 5.23
CA ASP A 165 7.18 -1.33 4.12
C ASP A 165 6.67 -2.37 3.12
N VAL A 166 5.57 -2.05 2.47
CA VAL A 166 5.01 -2.81 1.35
C VAL A 166 4.65 -1.86 0.22
N ALA A 167 4.92 -2.28 -1.01
CA ALA A 167 4.52 -1.55 -2.20
C ALA A 167 3.92 -2.51 -3.23
N TRP A 168 2.69 -2.27 -3.63
CA TRP A 168 2.06 -2.97 -4.74
C TRP A 168 2.47 -2.29 -6.04
N SER A 169 2.93 -3.06 -7.03
CA SER A 169 3.31 -2.51 -8.33
C SER A 169 2.07 -1.99 -9.07
N PRO A 170 2.14 -0.78 -9.64
CA PRO A 170 1.02 -0.18 -10.36
C PRO A 170 0.73 -0.85 -11.73
N THR A 171 1.53 -1.83 -12.16
CA THR A 171 1.32 -2.48 -13.46
C THR A 171 0.12 -3.45 -13.45
N PRO A 172 -0.85 -3.30 -14.35
CA PRO A 172 -1.97 -4.23 -14.50
C PRO A 172 -1.71 -5.28 -15.61
N LEU A 173 -0.45 -5.58 -15.94
CA LEU A 173 -0.08 -6.51 -16.99
C LEU A 173 -0.29 -7.97 -16.59
N ASN A 174 0.51 -8.89 -17.13
CA ASN A 174 0.30 -10.34 -16.99
C ASN A 174 0.69 -10.92 -15.62
N LYS A 175 1.27 -10.12 -14.75
CA LYS A 175 1.67 -10.52 -13.39
C LYS A 175 1.35 -9.39 -12.41
N SER A 176 1.06 -9.76 -11.18
CA SER A 176 1.00 -8.85 -10.06
C SER A 176 2.30 -8.94 -9.26
N TYR A 177 2.87 -7.80 -8.89
CA TYR A 177 4.07 -7.75 -8.06
C TYR A 177 3.78 -6.96 -6.78
N ILE A 178 4.25 -7.50 -5.66
CA ILE A 178 4.29 -6.81 -4.38
C ILE A 178 5.73 -6.86 -3.88
N ALA A 179 6.30 -5.72 -3.52
CA ALA A 179 7.57 -5.67 -2.82
C ALA A 179 7.32 -5.47 -1.32
N SER A 180 8.05 -6.18 -0.48
CA SER A 180 8.05 -5.97 0.96
C SER A 180 9.47 -5.81 1.49
N ALA A 181 9.68 -4.79 2.31
CA ALA A 181 10.94 -4.48 2.97
C ALA A 181 10.88 -4.89 4.43
N SER A 182 11.95 -5.45 4.95
CA SER A 182 11.96 -5.97 6.32
C SER A 182 13.20 -5.57 7.12
N GLN A 183 13.02 -5.62 8.42
CA GLN A 183 14.08 -5.52 9.42
C GLN A 183 15.05 -6.72 9.35
N ASP A 184 14.64 -7.83 8.75
CA ASP A 184 15.48 -9.00 8.49
C ASP A 184 16.57 -8.76 7.42
N LYS A 185 16.71 -7.52 6.93
CA LYS A 185 17.65 -7.09 5.90
C LYS A 185 17.36 -7.68 4.52
N THR A 186 16.13 -8.05 4.26
CA THR A 186 15.70 -8.55 2.96
C THR A 186 14.60 -7.70 2.36
N VAL A 187 14.52 -7.70 1.04
CA VAL A 187 13.33 -7.35 0.29
C VAL A 187 12.81 -8.64 -0.34
N ARG A 188 11.52 -8.90 -0.22
CA ARG A 188 10.86 -9.97 -0.96
C ARG A 188 9.98 -9.38 -2.04
N ILE A 189 10.15 -9.90 -3.26
CA ILE A 189 9.31 -9.57 -4.40
C ILE A 189 8.39 -10.76 -4.63
N TRP A 190 7.13 -10.55 -4.28
CA TRP A 190 6.06 -11.52 -4.44
C TRP A 190 5.46 -11.37 -5.82
N THR A 191 5.32 -12.46 -6.54
CA THR A 191 4.83 -12.49 -7.92
C THR A 191 3.68 -13.48 -8.04
N CYS A 192 2.55 -13.02 -8.57
CA CYS A 192 1.38 -13.85 -8.89
C CYS A 192 1.02 -13.67 -10.37
N PRO A 193 0.91 -14.75 -11.16
CA PRO A 193 0.43 -14.67 -12.54
C PRO A 193 -1.02 -14.18 -12.62
N ALA A 194 -1.35 -13.43 -13.66
CA ALA A 194 -2.71 -12.91 -13.89
C ALA A 194 -3.78 -14.01 -14.03
N SER A 195 -3.38 -15.19 -14.49
CA SER A 195 -4.25 -16.37 -14.65
C SER A 195 -4.50 -17.13 -13.34
N ALA A 196 -3.78 -16.80 -12.26
CA ALA A 196 -3.86 -17.50 -10.99
C ALA A 196 -4.77 -16.76 -10.00
N ASP A 197 -5.37 -17.53 -9.08
CA ASP A 197 -6.13 -16.96 -7.97
C ASP A 197 -5.19 -16.32 -6.95
N MET A 198 -5.28 -15.00 -6.80
CA MET A 198 -4.48 -14.21 -5.87
C MET A 198 -4.84 -14.47 -4.39
N GLY A 199 -6.01 -15.04 -4.12
CA GLY A 199 -6.43 -15.44 -2.78
C GLY A 199 -5.71 -16.70 -2.28
N ASN A 200 -5.11 -17.48 -3.16
CA ASN A 200 -4.35 -18.66 -2.79
C ASN A 200 -2.86 -18.33 -2.64
N ALA A 201 -2.33 -18.42 -1.42
CA ALA A 201 -0.94 -18.15 -1.12
C ALA A 201 0.06 -19.01 -1.93
N SER A 202 -0.33 -20.21 -2.33
CA SER A 202 0.51 -21.11 -3.15
C SER A 202 0.75 -20.61 -4.57
N ASN A 203 -0.06 -19.66 -5.05
CA ASN A 203 0.10 -19.03 -6.36
C ASN A 203 1.09 -17.86 -6.35
N TRP A 204 1.52 -17.43 -5.16
CA TRP A 204 2.53 -16.41 -4.98
C TRP A 204 3.91 -17.05 -4.87
N THR A 205 4.80 -16.67 -5.76
CA THR A 205 6.24 -16.98 -5.66
C THR A 205 6.98 -15.79 -5.09
N SER A 206 8.02 -16.00 -4.31
CA SER A 206 8.84 -14.90 -3.79
C SER A 206 10.28 -15.00 -4.24
N THR A 207 10.83 -13.88 -4.68
CA THR A 207 12.28 -13.69 -4.89
C THR A 207 12.83 -12.86 -3.74
N GLU A 208 13.88 -13.34 -3.09
CA GLU A 208 14.54 -12.68 -1.97
C GLU A 208 15.77 -11.89 -2.46
N LEU A 209 15.82 -10.61 -2.11
CA LEU A 209 16.97 -9.73 -2.29
C LEU A 209 17.60 -9.48 -0.93
N LYS A 210 18.91 -9.73 -0.78
CA LYS A 210 19.65 -9.60 0.48
C LYS A 210 20.45 -8.30 0.53
N PHE A 211 20.49 -7.70 1.71
CA PHE A 211 21.18 -6.45 1.99
C PHE A 211 21.99 -6.57 3.29
N ASP A 212 22.95 -5.67 3.47
CA ASP A 212 23.76 -5.63 4.69
C ASP A 212 23.08 -4.87 5.85
N ALA A 213 22.11 -4.02 5.52
CA ALA A 213 21.37 -3.18 6.47
C ALA A 213 19.86 -3.46 6.43
N VAL A 214 19.16 -3.02 7.47
CA VAL A 214 17.70 -3.00 7.54
C VAL A 214 17.13 -2.20 6.38
N ILE A 215 16.07 -2.71 5.74
CA ILE A 215 15.40 -1.99 4.67
C ILE A 215 14.18 -1.26 5.22
N TRP A 216 14.13 0.03 4.91
CA TRP A 216 13.09 0.93 5.44
C TRP A 216 11.96 1.20 4.45
N ARG A 217 12.28 1.36 3.15
CA ARG A 217 11.29 1.73 2.14
C ARG A 217 11.52 1.00 0.83
N VAL A 218 10.42 0.70 0.16
CA VAL A 218 10.35 0.19 -1.21
C VAL A 218 9.34 1.00 -2.01
N SER A 219 9.67 1.28 -3.28
CA SER A 219 8.79 2.06 -4.15
C SER A 219 8.94 1.62 -5.60
N TRP A 220 7.81 1.44 -6.29
CA TRP A 220 7.79 1.13 -7.71
C TRP A 220 7.82 2.38 -8.57
N SER A 221 8.46 2.30 -9.73
CA SER A 221 8.26 3.29 -10.79
C SER A 221 6.81 3.29 -11.25
N LEU A 222 6.37 4.38 -11.89
CA LEU A 222 5.00 4.49 -12.42
C LEU A 222 4.66 3.38 -13.43
N SER A 223 5.64 2.90 -14.19
CA SER A 223 5.50 1.77 -15.11
C SER A 223 5.49 0.41 -14.40
N GLY A 224 5.80 0.35 -13.09
CA GLY A 224 5.83 -0.87 -12.29
C GLY A 224 6.96 -1.86 -12.63
N ASN A 225 7.98 -1.43 -13.40
CA ASN A 225 9.07 -2.29 -13.86
C ASN A 225 10.43 -2.03 -13.19
N VAL A 226 10.53 -0.99 -12.39
CA VAL A 226 11.72 -0.67 -11.59
C VAL A 226 11.31 -0.53 -10.14
N LEU A 227 12.02 -1.22 -9.26
CA LEU A 227 11.86 -1.13 -7.81
C LEU A 227 13.02 -0.33 -7.22
N ALA A 228 12.71 0.73 -6.50
CA ALA A 228 13.65 1.45 -5.66
C ALA A 228 13.60 0.88 -4.24
N VAL A 229 14.77 0.66 -3.66
CA VAL A 229 14.95 0.12 -2.30
C VAL A 229 15.88 1.04 -1.53
N SER A 230 15.48 1.48 -0.33
CA SER A 230 16.32 2.28 0.57
C SER A 230 16.45 1.63 1.94
N GLY A 231 17.65 1.62 2.47
CA GLY A 231 18.01 0.97 3.72
C GLY A 231 18.68 1.89 4.74
N GLY A 232 19.11 1.28 5.85
CA GLY A 232 19.84 1.96 6.93
C GLY A 232 21.33 2.21 6.62
N ASP A 233 21.78 1.87 5.44
CA ASP A 233 23.15 2.11 4.93
C ASP A 233 23.29 3.42 4.14
N ASN A 234 22.24 4.26 4.13
CA ASN A 234 22.14 5.51 3.37
C ASN A 234 22.28 5.33 1.85
N ARG A 235 21.94 4.14 1.34
CA ARG A 235 21.97 3.82 -0.08
C ARG A 235 20.56 3.66 -0.64
N VAL A 236 20.41 4.04 -1.91
CA VAL A 236 19.22 3.73 -2.71
C VAL A 236 19.65 2.86 -3.88
N SER A 237 19.09 1.66 -3.97
CA SER A 237 19.34 0.74 -5.09
C SER A 237 18.12 0.60 -5.97
N LEU A 238 18.33 0.50 -7.28
CA LEU A 238 17.29 0.31 -8.29
C LEU A 238 17.39 -1.10 -8.86
N TRP A 239 16.28 -1.80 -8.86
CA TRP A 239 16.17 -3.20 -9.26
C TRP A 239 15.18 -3.37 -10.40
N LYS A 240 15.47 -4.30 -11.31
CA LYS A 240 14.62 -4.63 -12.46
C LYS A 240 14.58 -6.13 -12.68
N GLU A 241 13.41 -6.65 -13.11
CA GLU A 241 13.29 -8.05 -13.53
C GLU A 241 14.15 -8.30 -14.79
N SER A 242 14.98 -9.33 -14.76
CA SER A 242 15.83 -9.72 -15.88
C SER A 242 15.09 -10.61 -16.87
N LEU A 243 15.50 -10.61 -18.13
CA LEU A 243 14.92 -11.47 -19.18
C LEU A 243 15.09 -12.98 -18.90
N LYS A 244 16.04 -13.33 -18.02
CA LYS A 244 16.32 -14.73 -17.65
C LYS A 244 15.52 -15.18 -16.43
N GLY A 245 14.67 -14.32 -15.90
CA GLY A 245 14.03 -14.48 -14.58
C GLY A 245 14.99 -14.07 -13.45
N GLY A 246 14.45 -13.57 -12.37
CA GLY A 246 15.22 -12.98 -11.27
C GLY A 246 15.25 -11.45 -11.33
N TRP A 247 15.93 -10.83 -10.37
CA TRP A 247 15.98 -9.37 -10.22
C TRP A 247 17.42 -8.93 -10.15
N ASP A 248 17.80 -7.99 -11.02
CA ASP A 248 19.15 -7.45 -11.11
C ASP A 248 19.18 -6.02 -10.57
N CYS A 249 20.21 -5.71 -9.77
CA CYS A 249 20.51 -4.34 -9.37
C CYS A 249 21.08 -3.58 -10.59
N VAL A 250 20.33 -2.61 -11.09
CA VAL A 250 20.75 -1.80 -12.25
C VAL A 250 21.52 -0.56 -11.86
N LYS A 251 21.35 -0.07 -10.62
CA LYS A 251 22.06 1.10 -10.11
C LYS A 251 22.00 1.15 -8.59
N THR A 252 23.09 1.57 -7.97
CA THR A 252 23.14 2.00 -6.57
C THR A 252 23.54 3.47 -6.54
N ILE A 253 22.84 4.26 -5.71
CA ILE A 253 23.09 5.67 -5.48
C ILE A 253 23.55 5.77 -4.02
N GLU A 254 24.70 6.35 -3.81
CA GLU A 254 25.29 6.66 -2.49
C GLU A 254 25.29 8.18 -2.33
N GLU A 255 25.05 8.68 -1.11
CA GLU A 255 25.23 10.11 -0.79
C GLU A 255 26.69 10.45 -0.60
#